data_9a910b6d547aec77fd82718de5c13bec
#
_entry.id   9a910b6d547aec77fd82718de5c13bec
#
_cell.length_a   1.000
_cell.length_b   1.000
_cell.length_c   1.000
_cell.angle_alpha   90.00
_cell.angle_beta   90.00
_cell.angle_gamma   90.00
#
_symmetry.space_group_name_H-M   'P 1'
#
loop_
_entity.id
_entity.type
_entity.pdbx_description
1 polymer ?
#
loop_
_entity_poly.entity_id
_entity_poly.type
_entity_poly.pdbx_seq_one_letter_code
_entity_poly.pdbx_strand_id
1 'polypeptide(L)'
;MRVLLIEDDDRVAGPLTEGLSRFGFTVDRARSGAEGLAAGEPDTVLLDLGLPDMDGIEVCRALRSRSQVPIIMITARSDEVDRVLGLEIGADDYVSKPFGVRELIARIRAVSRRTQFGHPGRAAGHTGHTGRAEYAAFPGSAGPPAPPLSQTQARPPSSWPSSPDAAAFVQRIGPLTIDRRTHQVHLDGTPIALSPKEYDLLACLAGDPGAVCTRQHILDIVWQPNYFGPTKTLDVHIAALRRKLGDSAWIDTIRGVGFRLRPPAGAPAAVPGWPAPEQDAR
;
A
#
# COMPACT_ATOMS: atom_id res chain seq x y z
N MET A 1 -13.00 7.17 3.53
CA MET A 1 -12.26 5.97 3.13
C MET A 1 -13.26 4.91 2.76
N ARG A 2 -13.16 4.39 1.50
CA ARG A 2 -14.07 3.36 0.96
C ARG A 2 -13.48 1.98 1.22
N VAL A 3 -14.27 1.11 1.84
CA VAL A 3 -13.92 -0.28 2.13
C VAL A 3 -14.84 -1.18 1.30
N LEU A 4 -14.25 -2.05 0.48
CA LEU A 4 -15.01 -3.11 -0.18
C LEU A 4 -15.00 -4.34 0.74
N LEU A 5 -16.17 -4.74 1.20
CA LEU A 5 -16.37 -5.94 1.99
C LEU A 5 -16.91 -7.06 1.10
N ILE A 6 -16.11 -8.11 0.87
CA ILE A 6 -16.51 -9.29 0.11
C ILE A 6 -16.83 -10.39 1.12
N GLU A 7 -18.10 -10.54 1.44
CA GLU A 7 -18.62 -11.43 2.49
C GLU A 7 -20.08 -11.80 2.14
N ASP A 8 -20.38 -13.08 2.03
CA ASP A 8 -21.71 -13.60 1.68
C ASP A 8 -22.66 -13.69 2.90
N ASP A 9 -22.13 -13.98 4.10
CA ASP A 9 -22.94 -14.13 5.31
C ASP A 9 -23.44 -12.78 5.83
N ASP A 10 -24.77 -12.56 5.79
CA ASP A 10 -25.43 -11.35 6.32
C ASP A 10 -25.20 -11.16 7.83
N ARG A 11 -25.02 -12.24 8.57
CA ARG A 11 -24.76 -12.20 10.03
C ARG A 11 -23.40 -11.63 10.36
N VAL A 12 -22.45 -11.73 9.44
CA VAL A 12 -21.12 -11.14 9.55
C VAL A 12 -21.08 -9.75 8.93
N ALA A 13 -21.57 -9.64 7.69
CA ALA A 13 -21.49 -8.41 6.91
C ALA A 13 -22.30 -7.25 7.52
N GLY A 14 -23.49 -7.51 8.06
CA GLY A 14 -24.36 -6.50 8.64
C GLY A 14 -23.72 -5.75 9.81
N PRO A 15 -23.41 -6.45 10.93
CA PRO A 15 -22.74 -5.85 12.07
C PRO A 15 -21.39 -5.20 11.74
N LEU A 16 -20.66 -5.77 10.77
CA LEU A 16 -19.37 -5.24 10.35
C LEU A 16 -19.53 -3.92 9.58
N THR A 17 -20.48 -3.86 8.64
CA THR A 17 -20.81 -2.64 7.89
C THR A 17 -21.24 -1.53 8.84
N GLU A 18 -22.14 -1.83 9.78
CA GLU A 18 -22.59 -0.85 10.77
C GLU A 18 -21.45 -0.38 11.67
N GLY A 19 -20.64 -1.32 12.16
CA GLY A 19 -19.48 -1.02 13.01
C GLY A 19 -18.48 -0.12 12.30
N LEU A 20 -18.10 -0.43 11.06
CA LEU A 20 -17.16 0.38 10.27
C LEU A 20 -17.73 1.77 9.95
N SER A 21 -19.04 1.85 9.59
CA SER A 21 -19.70 3.11 9.28
C SER A 21 -19.70 4.08 10.46
N ARG A 22 -19.87 3.60 11.68
CA ARG A 22 -19.77 4.40 12.93
C ARG A 22 -18.40 5.05 13.13
N PHE A 23 -17.37 4.48 12.53
CA PHE A 23 -16.00 5.01 12.57
C PHE A 23 -15.60 5.80 11.31
N GLY A 24 -16.59 6.16 10.47
CA GLY A 24 -16.39 7.05 9.31
C GLY A 24 -15.91 6.35 8.04
N PHE A 25 -16.04 5.02 7.95
CA PHE A 25 -15.79 4.28 6.71
C PHE A 25 -17.07 4.22 5.84
N THR A 26 -16.90 4.33 4.53
CA THR A 26 -17.96 4.00 3.56
C THR A 26 -17.75 2.55 3.14
N VAL A 27 -18.72 1.68 3.38
CA VAL A 27 -18.60 0.25 3.10
C VAL A 27 -19.47 -0.10 1.91
N ASP A 28 -18.83 -0.58 0.84
CA ASP A 28 -19.48 -1.22 -0.29
C ASP A 28 -19.40 -2.74 -0.08
N ARG A 29 -20.53 -3.43 -0.18
CA ARG A 29 -20.57 -4.88 0.02
C ARG A 29 -20.73 -5.61 -1.30
N ALA A 30 -19.95 -6.67 -1.47
CA ALA A 30 -20.11 -7.72 -2.48
C ALA A 30 -20.44 -9.05 -1.78
N ARG A 31 -21.37 -9.83 -2.33
CA ARG A 31 -21.82 -11.11 -1.76
C ARG A 31 -21.12 -12.31 -2.37
N SER A 32 -20.28 -12.09 -3.37
CA SER A 32 -19.54 -13.12 -4.08
C SER A 32 -18.18 -12.60 -4.55
N GLY A 33 -17.29 -13.51 -4.90
CA GLY A 33 -16.01 -13.17 -5.49
C GLY A 33 -16.17 -12.43 -6.82
N ALA A 34 -17.09 -12.86 -7.67
CA ALA A 34 -17.38 -12.21 -8.95
C ALA A 34 -17.85 -10.76 -8.77
N GLU A 35 -18.78 -10.49 -7.84
CA GLU A 35 -19.20 -9.14 -7.50
C GLU A 35 -18.03 -8.29 -6.98
N GLY A 36 -17.21 -8.88 -6.11
CA GLY A 36 -16.02 -8.21 -5.56
C GLY A 36 -15.01 -7.85 -6.65
N LEU A 37 -14.80 -8.74 -7.61
CA LEU A 37 -13.91 -8.49 -8.74
C LEU A 37 -14.47 -7.45 -9.73
N ALA A 38 -15.78 -7.31 -9.83
CA ALA A 38 -16.44 -6.32 -10.67
C ALA A 38 -16.57 -4.95 -9.99
N ALA A 39 -16.35 -4.86 -8.68
CA ALA A 39 -16.44 -3.61 -7.93
C ALA A 39 -15.43 -2.57 -8.41
N GLY A 40 -15.78 -1.28 -8.25
CA GLY A 40 -14.88 -0.17 -8.52
C GLY A 40 -13.67 -0.17 -7.55
N GLU A 41 -12.77 0.79 -7.74
CA GLU A 41 -11.55 0.91 -6.94
C GLU A 41 -11.84 1.36 -5.49
N PRO A 42 -11.74 0.48 -4.48
CA PRO A 42 -11.81 0.83 -3.07
C PRO A 42 -10.46 1.32 -2.54
N ASP A 43 -10.47 1.91 -1.35
CA ASP A 43 -9.23 2.26 -0.63
C ASP A 43 -8.66 1.02 0.10
N THR A 44 -9.50 0.05 0.44
CA THR A 44 -9.12 -1.23 1.10
C THR A 44 -10.17 -2.30 0.81
N VAL A 45 -9.72 -3.53 0.71
CA VAL A 45 -10.57 -4.72 0.57
C VAL A 45 -10.54 -5.54 1.86
N LEU A 46 -11.72 -5.91 2.35
CA LEU A 46 -11.92 -6.95 3.36
C LEU A 46 -12.49 -8.17 2.63
N LEU A 47 -11.79 -9.29 2.69
CA LEU A 47 -12.08 -10.46 1.88
C LEU A 47 -12.28 -11.70 2.73
N ASP A 48 -13.47 -12.29 2.69
CA ASP A 48 -13.65 -13.65 3.23
C ASP A 48 -13.10 -14.71 2.26
N LEU A 49 -12.60 -15.80 2.83
CA LEU A 49 -12.11 -16.94 2.05
C LEU A 49 -13.23 -17.90 1.65
N GLY A 50 -14.32 -17.94 2.42
CA GLY A 50 -15.42 -18.90 2.24
C GLY A 50 -16.54 -18.40 1.34
N LEU A 51 -16.22 -17.86 0.16
CA LEU A 51 -17.22 -17.33 -0.76
C LEU A 51 -17.97 -18.45 -1.52
N PRO A 52 -19.23 -18.20 -1.96
CA PRO A 52 -20.06 -19.24 -2.55
C PRO A 52 -19.68 -19.63 -3.98
N ASP A 53 -19.00 -18.76 -4.72
CA ASP A 53 -18.73 -18.87 -6.15
C ASP A 53 -17.28 -19.20 -6.49
N MET A 54 -16.33 -18.77 -5.66
CA MET A 54 -14.89 -19.02 -5.86
C MET A 54 -14.12 -18.94 -4.55
N ASP A 55 -12.93 -19.51 -4.49
CA ASP A 55 -12.05 -19.39 -3.31
C ASP A 55 -11.58 -17.94 -3.16
N GLY A 56 -11.65 -17.38 -1.95
CA GLY A 56 -11.17 -16.03 -1.67
C GLY A 56 -9.66 -15.86 -1.96
N ILE A 57 -8.88 -16.94 -1.95
CA ILE A 57 -7.49 -16.95 -2.39
C ILE A 57 -7.37 -16.59 -3.89
N GLU A 58 -8.28 -17.10 -4.72
CA GLU A 58 -8.33 -16.78 -6.16
C GLU A 58 -8.75 -15.32 -6.37
N VAL A 59 -9.72 -14.83 -5.59
CA VAL A 59 -10.12 -13.41 -5.58
C VAL A 59 -8.93 -12.52 -5.22
N CYS A 60 -8.18 -12.86 -4.17
CA CYS A 60 -7.00 -12.12 -3.76
C CYS A 60 -5.95 -12.05 -4.87
N ARG A 61 -5.66 -13.19 -5.51
CA ARG A 61 -4.71 -13.27 -6.63
C ARG A 61 -5.17 -12.40 -7.80
N ALA A 62 -6.45 -12.46 -8.17
CA ALA A 62 -7.02 -11.67 -9.25
C ALA A 62 -7.00 -10.16 -8.95
N LEU A 63 -7.31 -9.75 -7.70
CA LEU A 63 -7.19 -8.36 -7.28
C LEU A 63 -5.73 -7.90 -7.34
N ARG A 64 -4.79 -8.70 -6.85
CA ARG A 64 -3.38 -8.35 -6.80
C ARG A 64 -2.72 -8.26 -8.18
N SER A 65 -3.20 -9.02 -9.16
CA SER A 65 -2.69 -8.94 -10.55
C SER A 65 -3.00 -7.61 -11.25
N ARG A 66 -4.01 -6.86 -10.78
CA ARG A 66 -4.49 -5.61 -11.40
C ARG A 66 -4.41 -4.38 -10.50
N SER A 67 -4.16 -4.55 -9.19
CA SER A 67 -4.22 -3.45 -8.22
C SER A 67 -3.29 -3.67 -7.04
N GLN A 68 -2.78 -2.57 -6.50
CA GLN A 68 -2.02 -2.52 -5.25
C GLN A 68 -2.90 -2.13 -4.05
N VAL A 69 -4.23 -2.25 -4.18
CA VAL A 69 -5.16 -1.98 -3.10
C VAL A 69 -4.82 -2.85 -1.87
N PRO A 70 -4.81 -2.30 -0.65
CA PRO A 70 -4.63 -3.10 0.55
C PRO A 70 -5.72 -4.15 0.71
N ILE A 71 -5.33 -5.41 0.99
CA ILE A 71 -6.24 -6.55 1.16
C ILE A 71 -6.03 -7.14 2.55
N ILE A 72 -7.10 -7.19 3.34
CA ILE A 72 -7.14 -7.90 4.62
C ILE A 72 -8.06 -9.11 4.46
N MET A 73 -7.52 -10.30 4.67
CA MET A 73 -8.32 -11.51 4.70
C MET A 73 -9.03 -11.68 6.05
N ILE A 74 -10.32 -12.01 5.99
CA ILE A 74 -11.16 -12.27 7.17
C ILE A 74 -11.74 -13.67 7.01
N THR A 75 -11.47 -14.60 7.92
CA THR A 75 -11.93 -15.97 7.72
C THR A 75 -12.08 -16.74 9.03
N ALA A 76 -13.00 -17.72 9.00
CA ALA A 76 -13.14 -18.71 10.06
C ALA A 76 -12.07 -19.82 9.96
N ARG A 77 -11.36 -19.92 8.83
CA ARG A 77 -10.29 -20.90 8.65
C ARG A 77 -9.11 -20.48 9.53
N SER A 78 -8.89 -21.25 10.60
CA SER A 78 -7.82 -21.01 11.57
C SER A 78 -6.50 -21.68 11.18
N ASP A 79 -6.50 -22.46 10.09
CA ASP A 79 -5.35 -23.23 9.68
C ASP A 79 -4.18 -22.33 9.29
N GLU A 80 -3.03 -22.62 9.86
CA GLU A 80 -1.80 -21.86 9.61
C GLU A 80 -1.43 -21.88 8.12
N VAL A 81 -1.75 -22.96 7.41
CA VAL A 81 -1.49 -23.15 5.98
C VAL A 81 -2.27 -22.13 5.14
N ASP A 82 -3.58 -21.98 5.37
CA ASP A 82 -4.42 -21.03 4.61
C ASP A 82 -3.98 -19.58 4.84
N ARG A 83 -3.58 -19.26 6.07
CA ARG A 83 -3.07 -17.94 6.44
C ARG A 83 -1.73 -17.63 5.76
N VAL A 84 -0.81 -18.59 5.79
CA VAL A 84 0.48 -18.46 5.11
C VAL A 84 0.27 -18.29 3.62
N LEU A 85 -0.58 -19.12 3.02
CA LEU A 85 -0.87 -19.06 1.59
C LEU A 85 -1.49 -17.71 1.17
N GLY A 86 -2.46 -17.21 1.94
CA GLY A 86 -3.08 -15.92 1.65
C GLY A 86 -2.10 -14.73 1.66
N LEU A 87 -1.23 -14.68 2.66
CA LEU A 87 -0.19 -13.65 2.76
C LEU A 87 0.88 -13.81 1.66
N GLU A 88 1.26 -15.05 1.30
CA GLU A 88 2.20 -15.30 0.21
C GLU A 88 1.67 -14.88 -1.17
N ILE A 89 0.36 -14.94 -1.38
CA ILE A 89 -0.29 -14.53 -2.62
C ILE A 89 -0.40 -13.01 -2.73
N GLY A 90 -0.28 -12.32 -1.60
CA GLY A 90 -0.21 -10.86 -1.59
C GLY A 90 -1.25 -10.16 -0.74
N ALA A 91 -1.98 -10.85 0.16
CA ALA A 91 -2.73 -10.19 1.21
C ALA A 91 -1.77 -9.40 2.11
N ASP A 92 -2.21 -8.25 2.60
CA ASP A 92 -1.39 -7.39 3.46
C ASP A 92 -1.53 -7.75 4.93
N ASP A 93 -2.68 -8.28 5.32
CA ASP A 93 -2.93 -8.76 6.68
C ASP A 93 -4.04 -9.82 6.69
N TYR A 94 -4.23 -10.43 7.85
CA TYR A 94 -5.14 -11.55 8.07
C TYR A 94 -5.80 -11.42 9.45
N VAL A 95 -7.10 -11.66 9.50
CA VAL A 95 -7.90 -11.65 10.73
C VAL A 95 -8.73 -12.91 10.83
N SER A 96 -8.58 -13.67 11.92
CA SER A 96 -9.40 -14.87 12.17
C SER A 96 -10.69 -14.51 12.89
N LYS A 97 -11.82 -15.05 12.43
CA LYS A 97 -13.11 -15.00 13.14
C LYS A 97 -13.03 -15.90 14.40
N PRO A 98 -13.55 -15.47 15.59
CA PRO A 98 -14.18 -14.18 15.86
C PRO A 98 -13.18 -13.05 16.13
N PHE A 99 -13.48 -11.84 15.67
CA PHE A 99 -12.64 -10.65 15.88
C PHE A 99 -13.47 -9.44 16.35
N GLY A 100 -12.81 -8.47 16.97
CA GLY A 100 -13.43 -7.22 17.38
C GLY A 100 -13.39 -6.17 16.28
N VAL A 101 -14.47 -5.38 16.11
CA VAL A 101 -14.51 -4.29 15.12
C VAL A 101 -13.38 -3.28 15.34
N ARG A 102 -13.01 -2.98 16.59
CA ARG A 102 -11.89 -2.07 16.89
C ARG A 102 -10.54 -2.61 16.43
N GLU A 103 -10.32 -3.91 16.56
CA GLU A 103 -9.14 -4.58 16.04
C GLU A 103 -9.06 -4.45 14.53
N LEU A 104 -10.16 -4.77 13.85
CA LEU A 104 -10.21 -4.66 12.39
C LEU A 104 -9.96 -3.23 11.90
N ILE A 105 -10.53 -2.22 12.57
CA ILE A 105 -10.28 -0.80 12.27
C ILE A 105 -8.80 -0.45 12.41
N ALA A 106 -8.14 -0.90 13.46
CA ALA A 106 -6.72 -0.69 13.65
C ALA A 106 -5.91 -1.30 12.49
N ARG A 107 -6.27 -2.52 12.04
CA ARG A 107 -5.64 -3.19 10.92
C ARG A 107 -5.90 -2.50 9.57
N ILE A 108 -7.15 -2.07 9.31
CA ILE A 108 -7.49 -1.28 8.12
C ILE A 108 -6.62 -0.03 8.03
N ARG A 109 -6.52 0.72 9.13
CA ARG A 109 -5.67 1.93 9.18
C ARG A 109 -4.19 1.60 8.99
N ALA A 110 -3.73 0.45 9.52
CA ALA A 110 -2.36 0.00 9.39
C ALA A 110 -1.96 -0.30 7.94
N VAL A 111 -2.82 -0.98 7.19
CA VAL A 111 -2.52 -1.35 5.80
C VAL A 111 -2.78 -0.20 4.81
N SER A 112 -3.68 0.74 5.15
CA SER A 112 -4.13 1.81 4.24
C SER A 112 -3.32 3.11 4.35
N ARG A 113 -2.40 3.23 5.30
CA ARG A 113 -1.63 4.47 5.52
C ARG A 113 -0.88 4.97 4.27
N ARG A 114 -0.53 4.09 3.36
CA ARG A 114 0.18 4.43 2.11
C ARG A 114 -0.68 5.10 1.07
N THR A 115 -1.93 4.68 0.91
CA THR A 115 -2.82 5.23 -0.10
C THR A 115 -3.08 6.71 0.14
N GLN A 116 -2.90 7.19 1.37
CA GLN A 116 -3.03 8.60 1.72
C GLN A 116 -1.79 9.45 1.40
N PHE A 117 -0.59 8.87 1.35
CA PHE A 117 0.66 9.60 1.08
C PHE A 117 1.20 9.43 -0.35
N GLY A 118 0.64 8.51 -1.15
CA GLY A 118 1.17 8.10 -2.46
C GLY A 118 0.45 8.67 -3.69
N HIS A 119 -0.63 9.45 -3.54
CA HIS A 119 -1.32 10.08 -4.67
C HIS A 119 -1.27 11.62 -4.55
N PRO A 120 -0.33 12.31 -5.23
CA PRO A 120 -0.33 13.78 -5.28
C PRO A 120 -1.44 14.38 -6.15
N GLY A 121 -2.49 13.62 -6.50
CA GLY A 121 -3.55 14.04 -7.42
C GLY A 121 -4.97 14.11 -6.85
N ARG A 122 -5.22 13.71 -5.60
CA ARG A 122 -6.56 13.81 -5.01
C ARG A 122 -6.58 14.80 -3.86
N ALA A 123 -6.45 16.10 -4.21
CA ALA A 123 -6.77 17.18 -3.29
C ALA A 123 -8.22 17.03 -2.84
N ALA A 124 -8.42 16.70 -1.56
CA ALA A 124 -9.71 16.74 -0.91
C ALA A 124 -10.26 18.16 -1.01
N GLY A 125 -11.32 18.35 -1.77
CA GLY A 125 -12.09 19.59 -1.78
C GLY A 125 -12.70 19.81 -0.39
N HIS A 126 -12.00 20.56 0.44
CA HIS A 126 -12.59 21.14 1.63
C HIS A 126 -13.43 22.32 1.17
N THR A 127 -14.74 22.13 1.05
CA THR A 127 -15.71 23.22 1.01
C THR A 127 -15.75 23.87 2.39
N GLY A 128 -14.90 24.86 2.59
CA GLY A 128 -15.01 25.78 3.70
C GLY A 128 -16.23 26.66 3.50
N HIS A 129 -17.21 26.51 4.37
CA HIS A 129 -18.29 27.47 4.55
C HIS A 129 -17.72 28.76 5.14
N THR A 130 -17.74 29.86 4.39
CA THR A 130 -17.71 31.20 4.95
C THR A 130 -18.63 32.10 4.16
N GLY A 131 -19.51 32.73 4.91
CA GLY A 131 -20.43 33.80 4.80
C GLY A 131 -20.49 34.70 3.55
N ARG A 132 -21.68 34.79 3.11
CA ARG A 132 -22.48 35.87 2.50
C ARG A 132 -21.86 37.26 2.50
N ALA A 133 -21.66 37.84 1.30
CA ALA A 133 -21.85 39.25 1.05
C ALA A 133 -22.35 39.43 -0.38
N GLU A 134 -23.59 39.93 -0.50
CA GLU A 134 -24.21 40.47 -1.72
C GLU A 134 -23.40 41.67 -2.23
N TYR A 135 -23.12 41.72 -3.53
CA TYR A 135 -23.04 43.03 -4.25
C TYR A 135 -23.58 42.90 -5.67
N ALA A 136 -24.37 43.94 -5.99
CA ALA A 136 -25.24 44.11 -7.13
C ALA A 136 -24.56 44.14 -8.50
N ALA A 137 -25.34 43.80 -9.50
CA ALA A 137 -25.07 43.86 -10.93
C ALA A 137 -24.89 45.30 -11.45
N PHE A 138 -23.98 45.48 -12.42
CA PHE A 138 -24.04 46.52 -13.45
C PHE A 138 -23.72 45.93 -14.83
N PRO A 139 -24.48 46.36 -15.89
CA PRO A 139 -24.32 45.80 -17.23
C PRO A 139 -23.43 46.69 -18.12
N GLY A 140 -22.75 46.05 -19.08
CA GLY A 140 -22.36 46.69 -20.34
C GLY A 140 -20.91 47.09 -20.49
N SER A 141 -20.17 46.31 -21.29
CA SER A 141 -19.34 46.84 -22.37
C SER A 141 -18.81 45.71 -23.24
N ALA A 142 -19.07 45.83 -24.54
CA ALA A 142 -18.56 44.92 -25.59
C ALA A 142 -17.07 45.18 -25.80
N GLY A 143 -16.25 44.11 -25.71
CA GLY A 143 -14.84 44.15 -26.09
C GLY A 143 -14.63 43.75 -27.56
N PRO A 144 -13.53 44.17 -28.20
CA PRO A 144 -13.28 43.97 -29.63
C PRO A 144 -12.97 42.50 -29.99
N PRO A 145 -13.15 42.13 -31.30
CA PRO A 145 -12.99 40.75 -31.77
C PRO A 145 -11.52 40.29 -31.74
N ALA A 146 -11.32 39.02 -31.36
CA ALA A 146 -10.04 38.37 -31.35
C ALA A 146 -9.47 38.12 -32.77
N PRO A 147 -8.14 38.23 -32.97
CA PRO A 147 -7.50 37.93 -34.24
C PRO A 147 -7.44 36.41 -34.54
N PRO A 148 -7.35 36.00 -35.81
CA PRO A 148 -7.36 34.59 -36.22
C PRO A 148 -6.10 33.83 -35.76
N LEU A 149 -6.32 32.62 -35.26
CA LEU A 149 -5.28 31.71 -34.84
C LEU A 149 -4.49 31.19 -36.04
N SER A 150 -3.27 31.65 -36.21
CA SER A 150 -2.29 31.02 -37.11
C SER A 150 -1.89 29.66 -36.57
N GLN A 151 -2.14 28.60 -37.34
CA GLN A 151 -1.67 27.25 -37.07
C GLN A 151 -0.14 27.19 -37.29
N THR A 152 0.61 27.45 -36.24
CA THR A 152 2.04 27.08 -36.20
C THR A 152 2.12 25.71 -35.53
N GLN A 153 2.47 24.69 -36.32
CA GLN A 153 2.77 23.35 -35.85
C GLN A 153 3.96 23.45 -34.88
N ALA A 154 3.66 23.46 -33.59
CA ALA A 154 4.68 23.33 -32.55
C ALA A 154 5.14 21.87 -32.49
N ARG A 155 6.36 21.62 -32.98
CA ARG A 155 7.13 20.41 -32.75
C ARG A 155 7.25 20.20 -31.23
N PRO A 156 6.97 18.98 -30.69
CA PRO A 156 7.12 18.78 -29.25
C PRO A 156 8.58 19.00 -28.84
N PRO A 157 8.84 19.71 -27.74
CA PRO A 157 10.20 19.91 -27.26
C PRO A 157 10.77 18.57 -26.81
N SER A 158 11.82 18.12 -27.46
CA SER A 158 12.55 16.89 -27.15
C SER A 158 13.57 17.12 -26.02
N SER A 159 13.14 17.60 -24.88
CA SER A 159 13.90 17.55 -23.63
C SER A 159 13.01 18.03 -22.49
N TRP A 160 12.40 17.08 -21.79
CA TRP A 160 12.03 17.35 -20.42
C TRP A 160 13.31 17.52 -19.63
N PRO A 161 13.47 18.60 -18.83
CA PRO A 161 14.61 18.69 -17.95
C PRO A 161 14.57 17.48 -17.03
N SER A 162 15.62 16.66 -17.06
CA SER A 162 15.88 15.64 -16.07
C SER A 162 16.02 16.37 -14.75
N SER A 163 14.96 16.39 -13.95
CA SER A 163 15.01 17.02 -12.63
C SER A 163 16.15 16.38 -11.83
N PRO A 164 17.12 17.15 -11.32
CA PRO A 164 18.22 16.60 -10.53
C PRO A 164 17.76 15.86 -9.27
N ASP A 165 16.50 16.06 -8.84
CA ASP A 165 15.88 15.39 -7.71
C ASP A 165 15.48 13.93 -7.97
N ALA A 166 15.32 13.48 -9.22
CA ALA A 166 14.87 12.11 -9.48
C ALA A 166 15.87 11.05 -8.99
N ALA A 167 17.16 11.34 -9.01
CA ALA A 167 18.21 10.45 -8.53
C ALA A 167 18.20 10.28 -6.99
N ALA A 168 17.72 11.26 -6.25
CA ALA A 168 17.68 11.25 -4.78
C ALA A 168 16.69 10.21 -4.23
N PHE A 169 15.69 9.76 -5.03
CA PHE A 169 14.69 8.78 -4.60
C PHE A 169 15.03 7.34 -5.00
N VAL A 170 16.09 7.13 -5.78
CA VAL A 170 16.52 5.81 -6.24
C VAL A 170 17.68 5.31 -5.40
N GLN A 171 17.43 4.29 -4.60
CA GLN A 171 18.45 3.62 -3.80
C GLN A 171 18.96 2.37 -4.54
N ARG A 172 20.28 2.22 -4.62
CA ARG A 172 20.93 1.04 -5.22
C ARG A 172 21.72 0.28 -4.16
N ILE A 173 21.51 -1.04 -4.11
CA ILE A 173 22.20 -1.96 -3.19
C ILE A 173 22.69 -3.14 -4.03
N GLY A 174 23.90 -3.02 -4.59
CA GLY A 174 24.38 -3.97 -5.60
C GLY A 174 23.45 -4.01 -6.82
N PRO A 175 22.96 -5.21 -7.22
CA PRO A 175 22.03 -5.36 -8.34
C PRO A 175 20.59 -4.92 -8.03
N LEU A 176 20.26 -4.69 -6.74
CA LEU A 176 18.94 -4.27 -6.30
C LEU A 176 18.79 -2.75 -6.43
N THR A 177 17.73 -2.32 -7.11
CA THR A 177 17.36 -0.90 -7.26
C THR A 177 15.96 -0.69 -6.71
N ILE A 178 15.80 0.28 -5.81
CA ILE A 178 14.53 0.63 -5.16
C ILE A 178 14.22 2.08 -5.49
N ASP A 179 13.18 2.34 -6.28
CA ASP A 179 12.64 3.69 -6.51
C ASP A 179 11.57 3.97 -5.46
N ARG A 180 11.91 4.85 -4.52
CA ARG A 180 11.01 5.21 -3.40
C ARG A 180 9.85 6.10 -3.83
N ARG A 181 9.97 6.81 -4.95
CA ARG A 181 8.92 7.68 -5.48
C ARG A 181 7.84 6.90 -6.22
N THR A 182 8.27 5.92 -7.03
CA THR A 182 7.35 5.10 -7.85
C THR A 182 6.99 3.78 -7.17
N HIS A 183 7.62 3.44 -6.05
CA HIS A 183 7.52 2.15 -5.36
C HIS A 183 7.90 0.95 -6.25
N GLN A 184 8.78 1.19 -7.22
CA GLN A 184 9.28 0.14 -8.10
C GLN A 184 10.57 -0.45 -7.57
N VAL A 185 10.70 -1.76 -7.74
CA VAL A 185 11.90 -2.51 -7.37
C VAL A 185 12.39 -3.29 -8.58
N HIS A 186 13.69 -3.24 -8.83
CA HIS A 186 14.34 -3.99 -9.90
C HIS A 186 15.52 -4.77 -9.32
N LEU A 187 15.72 -5.98 -9.81
CA LEU A 187 16.91 -6.80 -9.55
C LEU A 187 17.58 -7.10 -10.89
N ASP A 188 18.84 -6.74 -11.03
CA ASP A 188 19.57 -6.81 -12.31
C ASP A 188 18.81 -6.15 -13.49
N GLY A 189 18.13 -5.03 -13.21
CA GLY A 189 17.31 -4.33 -14.19
C GLY A 189 15.93 -4.96 -14.46
N THR A 190 15.66 -6.16 -13.94
CA THR A 190 14.37 -6.83 -14.10
C THR A 190 13.39 -6.37 -13.01
N PRO A 191 12.18 -5.92 -13.35
CA PRO A 191 11.20 -5.47 -12.35
C PRO A 191 10.70 -6.63 -11.50
N ILE A 192 10.60 -6.42 -10.18
CA ILE A 192 10.01 -7.36 -9.23
C ILE A 192 8.67 -6.82 -8.75
N ALA A 193 7.60 -7.61 -8.94
CA ALA A 193 6.27 -7.28 -8.43
C ALA A 193 6.18 -7.59 -6.94
N LEU A 194 6.18 -6.55 -6.10
CA LEU A 194 6.00 -6.65 -4.67
C LEU A 194 4.59 -6.19 -4.27
N SER A 195 4.00 -6.87 -3.25
CA SER A 195 2.82 -6.32 -2.59
C SER A 195 3.19 -5.07 -1.78
N PRO A 196 2.22 -4.22 -1.39
CA PRO A 196 2.50 -3.03 -0.60
C PRO A 196 3.33 -3.32 0.66
N LYS A 197 3.01 -4.40 1.39
CA LYS A 197 3.74 -4.77 2.61
C LYS A 197 5.12 -5.35 2.36
N GLU A 198 5.29 -6.10 1.29
CA GLU A 198 6.62 -6.59 0.87
C GLU A 198 7.55 -5.43 0.49
N TYR A 199 7.00 -4.43 -0.21
CA TYR A 199 7.77 -3.22 -0.54
C TYR A 199 8.16 -2.44 0.72
N ASP A 200 7.21 -2.21 1.68
CA ASP A 200 7.49 -1.52 2.95
C ASP A 200 8.57 -2.22 3.74
N LEU A 201 8.48 -3.55 3.79
CA LEU A 201 9.44 -4.39 4.48
C LEU A 201 10.83 -4.27 3.84
N LEU A 202 10.90 -4.37 2.51
CA LEU A 202 12.17 -4.18 1.79
C LEU A 202 12.71 -2.77 2.00
N ALA A 203 11.87 -1.74 1.91
CA ALA A 203 12.27 -0.35 2.10
C ALA A 203 12.73 -0.05 3.53
N CYS A 204 12.13 -0.70 4.54
CA CYS A 204 12.57 -0.63 5.95
C CYS A 204 13.96 -1.26 6.11
N LEU A 205 14.16 -2.48 5.63
CA LEU A 205 15.46 -3.17 5.70
C LEU A 205 16.55 -2.49 4.88
N ALA A 206 16.19 -1.86 3.77
CA ALA A 206 17.10 -1.13 2.90
C ALA A 206 17.44 0.27 3.44
N GLY A 207 16.79 0.74 4.50
CA GLY A 207 17.13 2.01 5.14
C GLY A 207 18.56 2.07 5.65
N ASP A 208 19.05 0.96 6.21
CA ASP A 208 20.44 0.79 6.63
C ASP A 208 20.89 -0.65 6.28
N PRO A 209 21.41 -0.87 5.04
CA PRO A 209 21.81 -2.20 4.59
C PRO A 209 22.99 -2.73 5.43
N GLY A 210 22.82 -3.93 5.95
CA GLY A 210 23.80 -4.57 6.84
C GLY A 210 23.49 -4.40 8.33
N ALA A 211 22.68 -3.43 8.72
CA ALA A 211 22.20 -3.28 10.09
C ALA A 211 21.06 -4.26 10.41
N VAL A 212 20.92 -4.61 11.67
CA VAL A 212 19.86 -5.51 12.15
C VAL A 212 18.63 -4.68 12.53
N CYS A 213 17.53 -4.89 11.83
CA CYS A 213 16.24 -4.35 12.20
C CYS A 213 15.53 -5.32 13.15
N THR A 214 15.16 -4.87 14.36
CA THR A 214 14.44 -5.72 15.31
C THR A 214 13.03 -6.02 14.80
N ARG A 215 12.46 -7.17 15.22
CA ARG A 215 11.09 -7.54 14.85
C ARG A 215 10.08 -6.45 15.21
N GLN A 216 10.19 -5.90 16.44
CA GLN A 216 9.28 -4.85 16.89
C GLN A 216 9.41 -3.58 16.04
N HIS A 217 10.63 -3.14 15.76
CA HIS A 217 10.86 -1.97 14.91
C HIS A 217 10.26 -2.13 13.51
N ILE A 218 10.41 -3.31 12.89
CA ILE A 218 9.79 -3.61 11.59
C ILE A 218 8.26 -3.56 11.70
N LEU A 219 7.68 -4.18 12.73
CA LEU A 219 6.24 -4.17 12.94
C LEU A 219 5.69 -2.75 13.14
N ASP A 220 6.38 -1.93 13.92
CA ASP A 220 6.00 -0.54 14.19
C ASP A 220 6.05 0.33 12.92
N ILE A 221 7.05 0.14 12.07
CA ILE A 221 7.20 0.92 10.83
C ILE A 221 6.26 0.42 9.73
N VAL A 222 6.21 -0.90 9.51
CA VAL A 222 5.52 -1.50 8.36
C VAL A 222 4.03 -1.70 8.63
N TRP A 223 3.63 -2.07 9.85
CA TRP A 223 2.23 -2.24 10.22
C TRP A 223 1.70 -1.09 11.06
N GLN A 224 2.16 -0.91 12.29
CA GLN A 224 1.91 0.27 13.16
C GLN A 224 2.59 0.09 14.52
N PRO A 225 2.83 1.18 15.28
CA PRO A 225 3.14 1.07 16.71
C PRO A 225 2.04 0.31 17.43
N ASN A 226 2.43 -0.65 18.26
CA ASN A 226 1.52 -1.55 18.99
C ASN A 226 0.66 -2.45 18.08
N TYR A 227 1.23 -2.97 16.99
CA TYR A 227 0.56 -3.99 16.18
C TYR A 227 0.29 -5.25 17.03
N PHE A 228 -0.98 -5.55 17.27
CA PHE A 228 -1.44 -6.70 18.06
C PHE A 228 -1.66 -7.97 17.21
N GLY A 229 -1.26 -7.97 15.95
CA GLY A 229 -1.40 -9.13 15.07
C GLY A 229 -0.38 -10.23 15.35
N PRO A 230 -0.60 -11.42 14.75
CA PRO A 230 0.35 -12.53 14.90
C PRO A 230 1.74 -12.12 14.38
N THR A 231 2.77 -12.32 15.17
CA THR A 231 4.17 -12.08 14.77
C THR A 231 4.58 -12.90 13.55
N LYS A 232 3.87 -14.00 13.29
CA LYS A 232 4.05 -14.85 12.10
C LYS A 232 3.75 -14.15 10.78
N THR A 233 2.90 -13.10 10.75
CA THR A 233 2.64 -12.30 9.54
C THR A 233 3.95 -11.74 8.97
N LEU A 234 4.83 -11.22 9.83
CA LEU A 234 6.14 -10.73 9.42
C LEU A 234 7.00 -11.85 8.79
N ASP A 235 7.03 -13.03 9.40
CA ASP A 235 7.84 -14.15 8.90
C ASP A 235 7.39 -14.62 7.51
N VAL A 236 6.08 -14.61 7.26
CA VAL A 236 5.50 -14.97 5.95
C VAL A 236 5.90 -13.94 4.89
N HIS A 237 5.77 -12.65 5.18
CA HIS A 237 6.21 -11.61 4.23
C HIS A 237 7.72 -11.63 3.98
N ILE A 238 8.53 -11.96 4.98
CA ILE A 238 9.98 -12.19 4.81
C ILE A 238 10.23 -13.38 3.87
N ALA A 239 9.50 -14.49 4.04
CA ALA A 239 9.65 -15.66 3.18
C ALA A 239 9.25 -15.36 1.73
N ALA A 240 8.12 -14.66 1.53
CA ALA A 240 7.65 -14.24 0.22
C ALA A 240 8.66 -13.28 -0.46
N LEU A 241 9.19 -12.33 0.30
CA LEU A 241 10.19 -11.39 -0.21
C LEU A 241 11.50 -12.09 -0.62
N ARG A 242 12.01 -13.04 0.18
CA ARG A 242 13.18 -13.86 -0.16
C ARG A 242 12.98 -14.61 -1.48
N ARG A 243 11.81 -15.23 -1.66
CA ARG A 243 11.47 -15.95 -2.89
C ARG A 243 11.45 -15.02 -4.11
N LYS A 244 10.89 -13.81 -3.97
CA LYS A 244 10.84 -12.82 -5.05
C LYS A 244 12.19 -12.20 -5.38
N LEU A 245 13.09 -12.10 -4.41
CA LEU A 245 14.48 -11.68 -4.62
C LEU A 245 15.37 -12.82 -5.20
N GLY A 246 14.81 -14.02 -5.38
CA GLY A 246 15.49 -15.14 -6.02
C GLY A 246 16.54 -15.85 -5.16
N ASP A 247 16.94 -15.29 -4.03
CA ASP A 247 17.90 -15.88 -3.08
C ASP A 247 17.53 -15.53 -1.63
N SER A 248 17.51 -16.55 -0.78
CA SER A 248 17.28 -16.39 0.65
C SER A 248 18.41 -15.64 1.37
N ALA A 249 19.60 -15.58 0.77
CA ALA A 249 20.77 -14.88 1.31
C ALA A 249 20.61 -13.34 1.32
N TRP A 250 19.65 -12.78 0.57
CA TRP A 250 19.34 -11.36 0.61
C TRP A 250 18.91 -10.85 2.00
N ILE A 251 18.23 -11.70 2.76
CA ILE A 251 17.71 -11.32 4.08
C ILE A 251 18.11 -12.35 5.11
N ASP A 252 19.06 -12.00 5.98
CA ASP A 252 19.45 -12.83 7.10
C ASP A 252 18.39 -12.81 8.21
N THR A 253 18.19 -13.94 8.88
CA THR A 253 17.47 -14.01 10.14
C THR A 253 18.45 -14.03 11.30
N ILE A 254 18.41 -13.00 12.14
CA ILE A 254 19.18 -12.96 13.39
C ILE A 254 18.27 -13.49 14.50
N ARG A 255 18.49 -14.74 14.88
CA ARG A 255 17.61 -15.46 15.82
C ARG A 255 17.41 -14.67 17.12
N GLY A 256 16.17 -14.57 17.55
CA GLY A 256 15.78 -13.85 18.76
C GLY A 256 15.83 -12.30 18.64
N VAL A 257 16.34 -11.73 17.54
CA VAL A 257 16.50 -10.29 17.35
C VAL A 257 15.63 -9.76 16.22
N GLY A 258 15.88 -10.19 14.97
CA GLY A 258 15.17 -9.63 13.82
C GLY A 258 15.76 -10.07 12.48
N PHE A 259 15.79 -9.14 11.53
CA PHE A 259 16.22 -9.38 10.17
C PHE A 259 17.21 -8.32 9.70
N ARG A 260 18.01 -8.68 8.71
CA ARG A 260 19.02 -7.81 8.12
C ARG A 260 19.06 -8.01 6.60
N LEU A 261 19.03 -6.92 5.84
CA LEU A 261 19.30 -6.96 4.41
C LEU A 261 20.82 -7.09 4.19
N ARG A 262 21.24 -8.14 3.49
CA ARG A 262 22.63 -8.36 3.15
C ARG A 262 22.84 -8.04 1.66
N PRO A 263 23.67 -7.06 1.31
CA PRO A 263 24.10 -6.90 -0.07
C PRO A 263 24.89 -8.15 -0.50
N PRO A 264 24.74 -8.65 -1.74
CA PRO A 264 25.56 -9.75 -2.23
C PRO A 264 27.05 -9.39 -2.14
N ALA A 265 27.89 -10.42 -1.92
CA ALA A 265 29.33 -10.27 -1.81
C ALA A 265 29.90 -9.57 -3.08
N GLY A 266 30.58 -8.43 -2.92
CA GLY A 266 31.12 -7.63 -4.02
C GLY A 266 30.28 -6.40 -4.40
N ALA A 267 29.12 -6.15 -3.77
CA ALA A 267 28.41 -4.89 -3.98
C ALA A 267 29.15 -3.74 -3.29
N PRO A 268 29.33 -2.58 -3.96
CA PRO A 268 29.89 -1.39 -3.32
C PRO A 268 29.00 -1.01 -2.13
N ALA A 269 29.65 -0.56 -1.03
CA ALA A 269 28.95 -0.09 0.16
C ALA A 269 27.92 0.98 -0.24
N ALA A 270 26.73 0.93 0.36
CA ALA A 270 25.68 1.89 0.10
C ALA A 270 26.22 3.32 0.26
N VAL A 271 25.93 4.17 -0.72
CA VAL A 271 26.28 5.60 -0.63
C VAL A 271 25.38 6.19 0.48
N PRO A 272 25.95 6.75 1.57
CA PRO A 272 25.16 7.34 2.64
C PRO A 272 24.53 8.63 2.11
N GLY A 273 23.23 8.70 2.05
CA GLY A 273 22.50 9.84 1.51
C GLY A 273 21.05 9.97 1.95
N TRP A 274 20.68 9.42 3.12
CA TRP A 274 19.35 9.64 3.66
C TRP A 274 19.41 10.14 5.10
N PRO A 275 18.79 11.30 5.42
CA PRO A 275 18.63 11.71 6.80
C PRO A 275 17.76 10.69 7.53
N ALA A 276 18.23 10.16 8.64
CA ALA A 276 17.42 9.36 9.55
C ALA A 276 16.17 10.14 9.94
N PRO A 277 14.99 9.48 10.11
CA PRO A 277 13.83 10.15 10.66
C PRO A 277 14.20 10.73 12.03
N GLU A 278 13.97 12.03 12.21
CA GLU A 278 14.20 12.73 13.48
C GLU A 278 13.49 11.93 14.59
N GLN A 279 14.29 11.48 15.54
CA GLN A 279 13.79 10.97 16.79
C GLN A 279 13.29 12.18 17.57
N ASP A 280 11.97 12.38 17.56
CA ASP A 280 11.32 13.29 18.50
C ASP A 280 11.62 12.79 19.92
N ALA A 281 12.65 13.42 20.50
CA ALA A 281 12.93 13.35 21.93
C ALA A 281 11.90 14.20 22.66
N ARG A 282 10.86 13.53 23.20
CA ARG A 282 10.22 13.97 24.47
C ARG A 282 9.41 12.81 25.07
#